data_87d6b0af950642292f0ced6ba987376d
#
_entry.id   87d6b0af950642292f0ced6ba987376d
#
_cell.length_a   1.000
_cell.length_b   1.000
_cell.length_c   1.000
_cell.angle_alpha   90.00
_cell.angle_beta   90.00
_cell.angle_gamma   90.00
#
_symmetry.space_group_name_H-M   'P 1'
#
loop_
_entity.id
_entity.type
_entity.pdbx_description
1 polymer ?
#
loop_
_entity_poly.entity_id
_entity_poly.type
_entity_poly.pdbx_seq_one_letter_code
_entity_poly.pdbx_strand_id
1 'polypeptide(L)'
;MYITCLDVEGVLVPEIWIAFAEESGIPELKRTTRDEPDYNKLIGMAANQALKKMVVPSVLALCIPVIGGFVFGVQFVGGILIGATIVAIPRALFMGNSGGAFDNAKKYIESEALEGHGKGSAAHKAAVTGDTVGDTRKDVVGVALDIFIKSMSTVANTLASLFSTITLIH
;
A
#
# COMPACT_ATOMS: atom_id res chain seq x y z
N MET A 1 39.83 -4.79 -14.01
CA MET A 1 38.63 -5.59 -13.69
C MET A 1 37.44 -4.66 -13.74
N TYR A 2 36.58 -4.78 -14.74
CA TYR A 2 35.39 -3.95 -14.86
C TYR A 2 34.24 -4.70 -14.20
N ILE A 3 33.59 -4.09 -13.20
CA ILE A 3 32.36 -4.65 -12.58
C ILE A 3 31.19 -4.04 -13.35
N THR A 4 30.53 -4.86 -14.15
CA THR A 4 29.30 -4.46 -14.83
C THR A 4 28.12 -4.78 -13.90
N CYS A 5 27.57 -3.75 -13.26
CA CYS A 5 26.31 -3.89 -12.53
C CYS A 5 25.18 -3.91 -13.56
N LEU A 6 24.59 -5.07 -13.79
CA LEU A 6 23.36 -5.21 -14.56
C LEU A 6 22.18 -5.09 -13.60
N ASP A 7 21.29 -4.16 -13.89
CA ASP A 7 20.02 -4.06 -13.20
C ASP A 7 19.20 -5.31 -13.55
N VAL A 8 18.61 -5.94 -12.54
CA VAL A 8 17.84 -7.17 -12.73
C VAL A 8 16.49 -6.84 -13.38
N GLU A 9 15.91 -5.73 -12.98
CA GLU A 9 14.64 -5.23 -13.49
C GLU A 9 14.87 -4.44 -14.79
N GLY A 10 14.17 -4.80 -15.84
CA GLY A 10 14.28 -4.18 -17.17
C GLY A 10 15.43 -4.71 -18.06
N VAL A 11 16.37 -5.50 -17.49
CA VAL A 11 17.47 -6.11 -18.26
C VAL A 11 17.36 -7.63 -18.29
N LEU A 12 17.05 -8.26 -17.17
CA LEU A 12 16.96 -9.72 -17.03
C LEU A 12 15.53 -10.25 -16.84
N VAL A 13 14.63 -9.41 -16.35
CA VAL A 13 13.19 -9.69 -16.21
C VAL A 13 12.40 -8.48 -16.72
N PRO A 14 11.18 -8.69 -17.27
CA PRO A 14 10.29 -7.58 -17.61
C PRO A 14 10.13 -6.66 -16.40
N GLU A 15 10.13 -5.37 -16.64
CA GLU A 15 9.95 -4.39 -15.59
C GLU A 15 8.64 -4.66 -14.84
N ILE A 16 8.72 -4.89 -13.53
CA ILE A 16 7.56 -5.13 -12.65
C ILE A 16 6.56 -3.99 -12.77
N TRP A 17 7.05 -2.77 -13.01
CA TRP A 17 6.26 -1.57 -13.25
C TRP A 17 5.33 -1.67 -14.45
N ILE A 18 5.72 -2.39 -15.51
CA ILE A 18 4.87 -2.59 -16.69
C ILE A 18 3.67 -3.48 -16.33
N ALA A 19 3.92 -4.59 -15.64
CA ALA A 19 2.85 -5.47 -15.17
C ALA A 19 1.95 -4.75 -14.17
N PHE A 20 2.53 -3.96 -13.26
CA PHE A 20 1.78 -3.17 -12.28
C PHE A 20 0.96 -2.05 -12.95
N ALA A 21 1.52 -1.41 -13.99
CA ALA A 21 0.81 -0.41 -14.78
C ALA A 21 -0.40 -0.99 -15.52
N GLU A 22 -0.29 -2.22 -16.00
CA GLU A 22 -1.39 -2.93 -16.67
C GLU A 22 -2.49 -3.30 -15.68
N GLU A 23 -2.13 -3.89 -14.55
CA GLU A 23 -3.07 -4.30 -13.51
C GLU A 23 -3.76 -3.10 -12.84
N SER A 24 -3.02 -2.03 -12.57
CA SER A 24 -3.57 -0.81 -11.96
C SER A 24 -4.34 0.08 -12.94
N GLY A 25 -4.19 -0.13 -14.25
CA GLY A 25 -4.75 0.73 -15.29
C GLY A 25 -4.18 2.15 -15.28
N ILE A 26 -2.92 2.32 -14.87
CA ILE A 26 -2.20 3.60 -14.84
C ILE A 26 -1.12 3.58 -15.92
N PRO A 27 -1.40 4.07 -17.16
CA PRO A 27 -0.46 3.98 -18.27
C PRO A 27 0.84 4.77 -18.04
N GLU A 28 0.80 5.79 -17.20
CA GLU A 28 1.98 6.61 -16.88
C GLU A 28 3.05 5.82 -16.12
N LEU A 29 2.70 4.75 -15.43
CA LEU A 29 3.65 3.85 -14.78
C LEU A 29 4.44 2.99 -15.78
N LYS A 30 4.01 2.91 -17.04
CA LYS A 30 4.81 2.27 -18.10
C LYS A 30 6.00 3.09 -18.56
N ARG A 31 6.04 4.38 -18.21
CA ARG A 31 7.14 5.27 -18.58
C ARG A 31 8.37 4.97 -17.74
N THR A 32 9.49 4.83 -18.41
CA THR A 32 10.80 4.58 -17.82
C THR A 32 11.70 5.81 -17.99
N THR A 33 12.88 5.77 -17.42
CA THR A 33 13.91 6.80 -17.63
C THR A 33 14.37 6.91 -19.08
N ARG A 34 14.02 5.95 -19.95
CA ARG A 34 14.23 6.03 -21.39
C ARG A 34 13.23 6.96 -22.08
N ASP A 35 12.01 7.02 -21.56
CA ASP A 35 10.92 7.84 -22.10
C ASP A 35 10.95 9.26 -21.53
N GLU A 36 11.36 9.39 -20.27
CA GLU A 36 11.50 10.65 -19.55
C GLU A 36 12.85 10.65 -18.80
N PRO A 37 13.87 11.31 -19.34
CA PRO A 37 15.21 11.36 -18.73
C PRO A 37 15.24 12.09 -17.38
N ASP A 38 14.28 12.99 -17.12
CA ASP A 38 14.17 13.67 -15.83
C ASP A 38 13.46 12.77 -14.81
N TYR A 39 14.27 12.17 -13.94
CA TYR A 39 13.81 11.28 -12.89
C TYR A 39 12.83 11.94 -11.90
N ASN A 40 13.04 13.23 -11.58
CA ASN A 40 12.13 13.95 -10.68
C ASN A 40 10.75 14.13 -11.31
N LYS A 41 10.71 14.39 -12.61
CA LYS A 41 9.48 14.52 -13.36
C LYS A 41 8.75 13.17 -13.45
N LEU A 42 9.47 12.08 -13.66
CA LEU A 42 8.92 10.71 -13.67
C LEU A 42 8.27 10.38 -12.32
N ILE A 43 8.98 10.61 -11.19
CA ILE A 43 8.43 10.44 -9.85
C ILE A 43 7.20 11.32 -9.64
N GLY A 44 7.26 12.59 -10.04
CA GLY A 44 6.15 13.52 -9.89
C GLY A 44 4.89 13.07 -10.63
N MET A 45 5.06 12.50 -11.84
CA MET A 45 3.94 11.94 -12.61
C MET A 45 3.34 10.70 -11.93
N ALA A 46 4.16 9.75 -11.49
CA ALA A 46 3.73 8.55 -10.80
C ALA A 46 3.01 8.90 -9.47
N ALA A 47 3.58 9.81 -8.67
CA ALA A 47 2.99 10.27 -7.42
C ALA A 47 1.64 10.97 -7.65
N ASN A 48 1.51 11.82 -8.66
CA ASN A 48 0.27 12.49 -8.98
C ASN A 48 -0.85 11.52 -9.37
N GLN A 49 -0.53 10.48 -10.14
CA GLN A 49 -1.49 9.44 -10.50
C GLN A 49 -1.89 8.59 -9.29
N ALA A 50 -0.93 8.21 -8.45
CA ALA A 50 -1.22 7.50 -7.20
C ALA A 50 -2.16 8.31 -6.30
N LEU A 51 -1.90 9.60 -6.12
CA LEU A 51 -2.76 10.50 -5.35
C LEU A 51 -4.19 10.58 -5.93
N LYS A 52 -4.33 10.70 -7.25
CA LYS A 52 -5.67 10.71 -7.89
C LYS A 52 -6.44 9.41 -7.62
N LYS A 53 -5.79 8.25 -7.65
CA LYS A 53 -6.44 6.97 -7.35
C LYS A 53 -6.82 6.81 -5.88
N MET A 54 -6.12 7.50 -4.96
CA MET A 54 -6.44 7.48 -3.53
C MET A 54 -7.61 8.41 -3.14
N VAL A 55 -8.02 9.35 -4.00
CA VAL A 55 -9.12 10.29 -3.69
C VAL A 55 -10.41 9.54 -3.37
N VAL A 56 -10.82 8.60 -4.19
CA VAL A 56 -12.09 7.87 -4.00
C VAL A 56 -12.11 7.07 -2.69
N PRO A 57 -11.13 6.21 -2.37
CA PRO A 57 -11.08 5.53 -1.08
C PRO A 57 -11.06 6.49 0.11
N SER A 58 -10.32 7.61 0.02
CA SER A 58 -10.24 8.59 1.10
C SER A 58 -11.56 9.30 1.34
N VAL A 59 -12.24 9.72 0.27
CA VAL A 59 -13.58 10.34 0.37
C VAL A 59 -14.59 9.37 0.97
N LEU A 60 -14.60 8.11 0.54
CA LEU A 60 -15.48 7.09 1.12
C LEU A 60 -15.20 6.89 2.61
N ALA A 61 -13.93 6.82 3.01
CA ALA A 61 -13.53 6.67 4.40
C ALA A 61 -14.05 7.79 5.31
N LEU A 62 -14.09 9.01 4.80
CA LEU A 62 -14.58 10.17 5.54
C LEU A 62 -16.11 10.31 5.47
N CYS A 63 -16.69 10.07 4.30
CA CYS A 63 -18.13 10.24 4.08
C CYS A 63 -18.98 9.17 4.78
N ILE A 64 -18.53 7.91 4.83
CA ILE A 64 -19.30 6.82 5.43
C ILE A 64 -19.67 7.12 6.90
N PRO A 65 -18.74 7.43 7.82
CA PRO A 65 -19.09 7.73 9.21
C PRO A 65 -19.90 9.03 9.33
N VAL A 66 -19.68 10.03 8.48
CA VAL A 66 -20.44 11.28 8.50
C VAL A 66 -21.89 11.06 8.10
N ILE A 67 -22.11 10.45 6.94
CA ILE A 67 -23.48 10.15 6.44
C ILE A 67 -24.16 9.18 7.41
N GLY A 68 -23.49 8.11 7.82
CA GLY A 68 -24.04 7.14 8.76
C GLY A 68 -24.41 7.76 10.10
N GLY A 69 -23.61 8.70 10.60
CA GLY A 69 -23.89 9.41 11.85
C GLY A 69 -25.11 10.31 11.78
N PHE A 70 -25.30 11.05 10.69
CA PHE A 70 -26.49 11.88 10.51
C PHE A 70 -27.76 11.07 10.20
N VAL A 71 -27.64 9.92 9.56
CA VAL A 71 -28.80 9.08 9.25
C VAL A 71 -29.19 8.19 10.42
N PHE A 72 -28.25 7.47 11.01
CA PHE A 72 -28.49 6.39 11.99
C PHE A 72 -28.01 6.72 13.42
N GLY A 73 -27.37 7.84 13.60
CA GLY A 73 -26.90 8.29 14.92
C GLY A 73 -25.53 7.76 15.36
N VAL A 74 -25.14 8.18 16.57
CA VAL A 74 -23.81 7.94 17.14
C VAL A 74 -23.54 6.44 17.40
N GLN A 75 -24.56 5.65 17.77
CA GLN A 75 -24.39 4.21 18.02
C GLN A 75 -23.98 3.45 16.75
N PHE A 76 -24.55 3.82 15.61
CA PHE A 76 -24.19 3.25 14.32
C PHE A 76 -22.73 3.55 13.93
N VAL A 77 -22.31 4.80 14.16
CA VAL A 77 -20.91 5.20 13.93
C VAL A 77 -19.96 4.41 14.85
N GLY A 78 -20.33 4.23 16.12
CA GLY A 78 -19.58 3.39 17.04
C GLY A 78 -19.43 1.95 16.53
N GLY A 79 -20.51 1.37 16.02
CA GLY A 79 -20.51 0.04 15.41
C GLY A 79 -19.59 -0.04 14.19
N ILE A 80 -19.63 0.95 13.29
CA ILE A 80 -18.71 1.03 12.13
C ILE A 80 -17.25 1.08 12.58
N LEU A 81 -16.94 1.94 13.56
CA LEU A 81 -15.56 2.08 14.05
C LEU A 81 -15.03 0.80 14.67
N ILE A 82 -15.84 0.13 15.49
CA ILE A 82 -15.47 -1.15 16.10
C ILE A 82 -15.25 -2.20 14.99
N GLY A 83 -16.17 -2.33 14.05
CA GLY A 83 -16.07 -3.28 12.94
C GLY A 83 -14.85 -3.01 12.06
N ALA A 84 -14.61 -1.76 11.68
CA ALA A 84 -13.45 -1.36 10.91
C ALA A 84 -12.14 -1.68 11.63
N THR A 85 -12.07 -1.42 12.93
CA THR A 85 -10.89 -1.67 13.77
C THR A 85 -10.59 -3.17 13.87
N ILE A 86 -11.61 -4.00 14.11
CA ILE A 86 -11.48 -5.47 14.20
C ILE A 86 -10.93 -6.06 12.88
N VAL A 87 -11.31 -5.52 11.74
CA VAL A 87 -10.85 -6.01 10.44
C VAL A 87 -9.48 -5.43 10.07
N ALA A 88 -9.29 -4.14 10.29
CA ALA A 88 -8.11 -3.44 9.78
C ALA A 88 -6.84 -3.73 10.59
N ILE A 89 -6.92 -3.89 11.92
CA ILE A 89 -5.75 -4.19 12.76
C ILE A 89 -5.11 -5.53 12.37
N PRO A 90 -5.82 -6.66 12.36
CA PRO A 90 -5.20 -7.93 11.95
C PRO A 90 -4.68 -7.90 10.52
N ARG A 91 -5.37 -7.18 9.63
CA ARG A 91 -4.93 -7.04 8.23
C ARG A 91 -3.67 -6.20 8.10
N ALA A 92 -3.53 -5.10 8.85
CA ALA A 92 -2.32 -4.29 8.89
C ALA A 92 -1.13 -5.09 9.44
N LEU A 93 -1.33 -5.82 10.55
CA LEU A 93 -0.32 -6.72 11.13
C LEU A 93 0.09 -7.82 10.14
N PHE A 94 -0.87 -8.44 9.46
CA PHE A 94 -0.59 -9.44 8.44
C PHE A 94 0.24 -8.85 7.29
N MET A 95 -0.10 -7.67 6.80
CA MET A 95 0.64 -7.01 5.72
C MET A 95 2.07 -6.67 6.14
N GLY A 96 2.25 -6.12 7.34
CA GLY A 96 3.57 -5.81 7.91
C GLY A 96 4.42 -7.06 8.10
N ASN A 97 3.88 -8.10 8.73
CA ASN A 97 4.60 -9.33 9.00
C ASN A 97 4.92 -10.12 7.72
N SER A 98 3.97 -10.23 6.79
CA SER A 98 4.22 -10.91 5.51
C SER A 98 5.26 -10.18 4.67
N GLY A 99 5.21 -8.84 4.63
CA GLY A 99 6.22 -8.03 3.95
C GLY A 99 7.61 -8.19 4.57
N GLY A 100 7.69 -8.14 5.90
CA GLY A 100 8.94 -8.39 6.62
C GLY A 100 9.51 -9.80 6.40
N ALA A 101 8.64 -10.82 6.26
CA ALA A 101 9.07 -12.18 5.97
C ALA A 101 9.75 -12.30 4.59
N PHE A 102 9.23 -11.61 3.57
CA PHE A 102 9.85 -11.59 2.23
C PHE A 102 11.22 -10.89 2.25
N ASP A 103 11.34 -9.75 2.92
CA ASP A 103 12.62 -9.04 3.09
C ASP A 103 13.65 -9.92 3.83
N ASN A 104 13.24 -10.58 4.91
CA ASN A 104 14.08 -11.48 5.65
C ASN A 104 14.52 -12.70 4.82
N ALA A 105 13.61 -13.26 4.00
CA ALA A 105 13.96 -14.37 3.10
C ALA A 105 15.01 -13.95 2.06
N LYS A 106 14.89 -12.74 1.48
CA LYS A 106 15.91 -12.18 0.59
C LYS A 106 17.25 -12.04 1.29
N LYS A 107 17.28 -11.42 2.48
CA LYS A 107 18.49 -11.23 3.28
C LYS A 107 19.14 -12.56 3.68
N TYR A 108 18.35 -13.57 4.00
CA TYR A 108 18.84 -14.91 4.33
C TYR A 108 19.57 -15.55 3.15
N ILE A 109 19.04 -15.43 1.93
CA ILE A 109 19.70 -15.92 0.73
C ILE A 109 20.96 -15.09 0.42
N GLU A 110 20.89 -13.76 0.56
CA GLU A 110 22.01 -12.86 0.33
C GLU A 110 23.18 -13.06 1.29
N SER A 111 22.92 -13.54 2.49
CA SER A 111 23.93 -13.89 3.48
C SER A 111 24.59 -15.28 3.24
N GLU A 112 24.23 -15.94 2.13
CA GLU A 112 24.72 -17.29 1.77
C GLU A 112 24.37 -18.38 2.80
N ALA A 113 23.41 -18.11 3.68
CA ALA A 113 22.94 -19.06 4.67
C ALA A 113 22.18 -20.27 4.06
N LEU A 114 21.73 -20.14 2.82
CA LEU A 114 21.13 -21.22 2.04
C LEU A 114 22.17 -21.81 1.10
N GLU A 115 22.69 -23.00 1.43
CA GLU A 115 23.71 -23.67 0.66
C GLU A 115 23.35 -23.81 -0.83
N GLY A 116 24.29 -23.44 -1.71
CA GLY A 116 24.12 -23.48 -3.16
C GLY A 116 23.25 -22.36 -3.76
N HIS A 117 22.77 -21.43 -2.95
CA HIS A 117 21.84 -20.37 -3.37
C HIS A 117 22.30 -18.99 -2.85
N GLY A 118 23.36 -18.44 -3.43
CA GLY A 118 23.81 -17.07 -3.14
C GLY A 118 23.18 -16.01 -4.06
N LYS A 119 23.71 -14.78 -3.96
CA LYS A 119 23.34 -13.67 -4.85
C LYS A 119 23.42 -14.05 -6.32
N GLY A 120 22.41 -13.72 -7.09
CA GLY A 120 22.31 -14.03 -8.54
C GLY A 120 21.72 -15.41 -8.86
N SER A 121 21.51 -16.29 -7.86
CA SER A 121 20.82 -17.58 -8.06
C SER A 121 19.34 -17.40 -8.43
N ALA A 122 18.70 -18.46 -8.92
CA ALA A 122 17.26 -18.48 -9.17
C ALA A 122 16.45 -18.19 -7.89
N ALA A 123 16.88 -18.72 -6.75
CA ALA A 123 16.26 -18.47 -5.46
C ALA A 123 16.38 -16.99 -5.04
N HIS A 124 17.53 -16.37 -5.27
CA HIS A 124 17.72 -14.94 -5.01
C HIS A 124 16.80 -14.09 -5.87
N LYS A 125 16.70 -14.35 -7.18
CA LYS A 125 15.79 -13.61 -8.08
C LYS A 125 14.32 -13.73 -7.65
N ALA A 126 13.88 -14.91 -7.26
CA ALA A 126 12.54 -15.12 -6.72
C ALA A 126 12.31 -14.36 -5.41
N ALA A 127 13.32 -14.35 -4.52
CA ALA A 127 13.25 -13.63 -3.26
C ALA A 127 13.19 -12.10 -3.45
N VAL A 128 13.93 -11.54 -4.41
CA VAL A 128 13.86 -10.11 -4.79
C VAL A 128 12.46 -9.74 -5.29
N THR A 129 11.87 -10.57 -6.15
CA THR A 129 10.48 -10.37 -6.60
C THR A 129 9.50 -10.42 -5.43
N GLY A 130 9.66 -11.40 -4.54
CA GLY A 130 8.85 -11.51 -3.32
C GLY A 130 8.99 -10.29 -2.40
N ASP A 131 10.22 -9.80 -2.22
CA ASP A 131 10.51 -8.61 -1.42
C ASP A 131 9.84 -7.35 -1.98
N THR A 132 9.87 -7.13 -3.29
CA THR A 132 9.18 -6.03 -3.95
C THR A 132 7.66 -6.04 -3.65
N VAL A 133 7.03 -7.21 -3.71
CA VAL A 133 5.63 -7.39 -3.30
C VAL A 133 5.45 -7.16 -1.80
N GLY A 134 6.41 -7.63 -1.00
CA GLY A 134 6.44 -7.45 0.44
C GLY A 134 6.54 -6.00 0.88
N ASP A 135 7.38 -5.22 0.22
CA ASP A 135 7.55 -3.78 0.46
C ASP A 135 6.24 -3.03 0.22
N THR A 136 5.54 -3.32 -0.86
CA THR A 136 4.21 -2.74 -1.11
C THR A 136 3.23 -3.06 0.01
N ARG A 137 3.26 -4.27 0.56
CA ARG A 137 2.39 -4.67 1.68
C ARG A 137 2.73 -3.95 2.97
N LYS A 138 4.01 -3.95 3.39
CA LYS A 138 4.43 -3.38 4.68
C LYS A 138 4.44 -1.86 4.66
N ASP A 139 4.99 -1.26 3.62
CA ASP A 139 5.30 0.17 3.61
C ASP A 139 4.16 1.03 3.04
N VAL A 140 3.23 0.43 2.28
CA VAL A 140 2.09 1.14 1.69
C VAL A 140 0.77 0.69 2.30
N VAL A 141 0.39 -0.58 2.14
CA VAL A 141 -0.96 -1.04 2.53
C VAL A 141 -1.13 -1.06 4.05
N GLY A 142 -0.13 -1.53 4.80
CA GLY A 142 -0.17 -1.56 6.26
C GLY A 142 -0.34 -0.17 6.85
N VAL A 143 0.46 0.77 6.39
CA VAL A 143 0.42 2.18 6.83
C VAL A 143 -0.88 2.86 6.41
N ALA A 144 -1.36 2.61 5.19
CA ALA A 144 -2.62 3.19 4.70
C ALA A 144 -3.83 2.73 5.54
N LEU A 145 -3.87 1.48 5.98
CA LEU A 145 -4.92 0.97 6.87
C LEU A 145 -4.92 1.67 8.23
N ASP A 146 -3.73 1.91 8.81
CA ASP A 146 -3.59 2.63 10.08
C ASP A 146 -4.09 4.08 9.96
N ILE A 147 -3.70 4.79 8.91
CA ILE A 147 -4.15 6.15 8.63
C ILE A 147 -5.67 6.20 8.41
N PHE A 148 -6.21 5.21 7.70
CA PHE A 148 -7.65 5.08 7.44
C PHE A 148 -8.45 5.01 8.76
N ILE A 149 -8.06 4.11 9.67
CA ILE A 149 -8.74 3.98 10.97
C ILE A 149 -8.64 5.28 11.77
N LYS A 150 -7.46 5.89 11.83
CA LYS A 150 -7.22 7.14 12.56
C LYS A 150 -8.09 8.27 12.01
N SER A 151 -8.17 8.41 10.68
CA SER A 151 -8.97 9.44 10.04
C SER A 151 -10.46 9.25 10.32
N MET A 152 -10.98 8.03 10.19
CA MET A 152 -12.37 7.70 10.52
C MET A 152 -12.69 8.01 11.99
N SER A 153 -11.82 7.57 12.90
CA SER A 153 -12.01 7.79 14.34
C SER A 153 -11.99 9.27 14.71
N THR A 154 -11.10 10.04 14.10
CA THR A 154 -11.01 11.49 14.35
C THR A 154 -12.30 12.19 13.91
N VAL A 155 -12.78 11.91 12.70
CA VAL A 155 -14.03 12.49 12.18
C VAL A 155 -15.23 12.08 13.05
N ALA A 156 -15.34 10.81 13.39
CA ALA A 156 -16.42 10.28 14.20
C ALA A 156 -16.46 10.93 15.60
N ASN A 157 -15.30 11.04 16.25
CA ASN A 157 -15.21 11.66 17.58
C ASN A 157 -15.52 13.17 17.53
N THR A 158 -15.04 13.86 16.50
CA THR A 158 -15.29 15.30 16.35
C THR A 158 -16.78 15.62 16.16
N LEU A 159 -17.49 14.76 15.42
CA LEU A 159 -18.90 14.97 15.11
C LEU A 159 -19.87 14.21 16.03
N ALA A 160 -19.36 13.47 17.02
CA ALA A 160 -20.19 12.63 17.92
C ALA A 160 -21.32 13.39 18.60
N SER A 161 -21.05 14.61 19.08
CA SER A 161 -22.07 15.46 19.72
C SER A 161 -23.18 15.91 18.74
N LEU A 162 -22.82 16.17 17.49
CA LEU A 162 -23.79 16.50 16.44
C LEU A 162 -24.64 15.27 16.09
N PHE A 163 -24.06 14.11 15.96
CA PHE A 163 -24.77 12.86 15.67
C PHE A 163 -25.76 12.47 16.77
N SER A 164 -25.46 12.83 18.03
CA SER A 164 -26.40 12.58 19.15
C SER A 164 -27.57 13.56 19.19
N THR A 165 -27.45 14.71 18.54
CA THR A 165 -28.46 15.79 18.57
C THR A 165 -29.29 15.82 17.29
N ILE A 166 -28.68 15.53 16.14
CA ILE A 166 -29.28 15.64 14.81
C ILE A 166 -29.18 14.29 14.13
N THR A 167 -30.21 13.44 14.30
CA THR A 167 -30.34 12.18 13.58
C THR A 167 -31.66 12.11 12.85
N LEU A 168 -31.68 11.49 11.66
CA LEU A 168 -32.90 11.31 10.87
C LEU A 168 -33.75 10.14 11.38
N ILE A 169 -33.11 9.12 11.93
CA ILE A 169 -33.78 7.90 12.43
C ILE A 169 -33.41 7.75 13.90
N HIS A 170 -34.42 7.75 14.78
CA HIS A 170 -34.30 7.52 16.22
C HIS A 170 -34.65 6.09 16.58
#